data_a17daa46eef58330a315e6779ae48f83
#
_entry.id   a17daa46eef58330a315e6779ae48f83
#
_cell.length_a   1.000
_cell.length_b   1.000
_cell.length_c   1.000
_cell.angle_alpha   90.00
_cell.angle_beta   90.00
_cell.angle_gamma   90.00
#
_symmetry.space_group_name_H-M   'P 1'
#
loop_
_entity.id
_entity.type
_entity.pdbx_description
1 polymer ?
#
loop_
_entity_poly.entity_id
_entity_poly.type
_entity_poly.pdbx_seq_one_letter_code
_entity_poly.pdbx_strand_id
1 'polypeptide(L)'
;MSPVRSVLMFKLGALVGMAAAAAFVRQVLPSRGDEDSDELSLVAVFDGIDLTSRAKAFRGGSLLAWFGGINVDLRGVQLAPGARLTANTLFGGIALETPPGWRVESSAKSLGGGVDVRGTAQGDPNAPVLTLEGLSVFGGIAVAAKADAAPVESPAAG
;
A
#
# COMPACT_ATOMS: atom_id res chain seq x y z
N MET A 1 -26.31 1.25 -39.19
CA MET A 1 -25.83 1.44 -37.80
C MET A 1 -24.85 2.60 -37.76
N SER A 2 -25.13 3.62 -36.97
CA SER A 2 -24.18 4.72 -36.84
C SER A 2 -22.95 4.28 -36.05
N PRO A 3 -21.75 4.68 -36.42
CA PRO A 3 -20.53 4.28 -35.73
C PRO A 3 -20.51 4.73 -34.25
N VAL A 4 -21.28 5.75 -33.93
CA VAL A 4 -21.40 6.26 -32.55
C VAL A 4 -22.06 5.26 -31.59
N ARG A 5 -23.04 4.50 -32.04
CA ARG A 5 -23.73 3.48 -31.24
C ARG A 5 -22.80 2.28 -30.94
N SER A 6 -21.98 1.91 -31.89
CA SER A 6 -21.03 0.81 -31.74
C SER A 6 -19.93 1.15 -30.71
N VAL A 7 -19.39 2.37 -30.76
CA VAL A 7 -18.39 2.85 -29.81
C VAL A 7 -18.96 2.99 -28.39
N LEU A 8 -20.20 3.45 -28.28
CA LEU A 8 -20.87 3.59 -27.00
C LEU A 8 -21.16 2.22 -26.36
N MET A 9 -21.60 1.25 -27.14
CA MET A 9 -21.81 -0.12 -26.66
C MET A 9 -20.51 -0.81 -26.25
N PHE A 10 -19.42 -0.57 -26.97
CA PHE A 10 -18.12 -1.11 -26.62
C PHE A 10 -17.57 -0.52 -25.31
N LYS A 11 -17.71 0.80 -25.13
CA LYS A 11 -17.32 1.47 -23.86
C LYS A 11 -18.17 1.01 -22.69
N LEU A 12 -19.46 0.83 -22.87
CA LEU A 12 -20.36 0.34 -21.83
C LEU A 12 -20.04 -1.11 -21.44
N GLY A 13 -19.76 -1.96 -22.42
CA GLY A 13 -19.34 -3.34 -22.20
C GLY A 13 -18.01 -3.45 -21.45
N ALA A 14 -17.05 -2.61 -21.79
CA ALA A 14 -15.76 -2.56 -21.08
C ALA A 14 -15.92 -2.11 -19.63
N LEU A 15 -16.75 -1.10 -19.35
CA LEU A 15 -17.05 -0.62 -17.98
C LEU A 15 -17.74 -1.70 -17.14
N VAL A 16 -18.72 -2.41 -17.71
CA VAL A 16 -19.41 -3.49 -17.03
C VAL A 16 -18.47 -4.67 -16.75
N GLY A 17 -17.62 -5.02 -17.70
CA GLY A 17 -16.61 -6.07 -17.54
C GLY A 17 -15.61 -5.74 -16.44
N MET A 18 -15.15 -4.50 -16.35
CA MET A 18 -14.24 -4.03 -15.30
C MET A 18 -14.91 -4.05 -13.92
N ALA A 19 -16.17 -3.61 -13.82
CA ALA A 19 -16.92 -3.64 -12.57
C ALA A 19 -17.16 -5.07 -12.08
N ALA A 20 -17.47 -6.00 -12.98
CA ALA A 20 -17.61 -7.42 -12.65
C ALA A 20 -16.30 -8.06 -12.19
N ALA A 21 -15.19 -7.74 -12.85
CA ALA A 21 -13.86 -8.20 -12.43
C ALA A 21 -13.47 -7.64 -11.05
N ALA A 22 -13.76 -6.38 -10.80
CA ALA A 22 -13.52 -5.75 -9.50
C ALA A 22 -14.34 -6.42 -8.38
N ALA A 23 -15.62 -6.67 -8.63
CA ALA A 23 -16.49 -7.38 -7.67
C ALA A 23 -16.00 -8.81 -7.41
N PHE A 24 -15.53 -9.50 -8.44
CA PHE A 24 -14.96 -10.84 -8.31
C PHE A 24 -13.70 -10.85 -7.45
N VAL A 25 -12.77 -9.92 -7.71
CA VAL A 25 -11.53 -9.79 -6.93
C VAL A 25 -11.83 -9.51 -5.45
N ARG A 26 -12.77 -8.60 -5.16
CA ARG A 26 -13.20 -8.32 -3.77
C ARG A 26 -13.83 -9.53 -3.07
N GLN A 27 -14.50 -10.38 -3.83
CA GLN A 27 -15.16 -11.57 -3.28
C GLN A 27 -14.17 -12.71 -3.04
N VAL A 28 -13.17 -12.84 -3.90
CA VAL A 28 -12.15 -13.90 -3.81
C VAL A 28 -11.00 -13.53 -2.87
N LEU A 29 -10.65 -12.24 -2.82
CA LEU A 29 -9.55 -11.71 -2.00
C LEU A 29 -10.09 -10.66 -1.01
N PRO A 30 -10.83 -11.06 0.02
CA PRO A 30 -11.33 -10.11 1.00
C PRO A 30 -10.17 -9.47 1.77
N SER A 31 -10.27 -8.17 2.00
CA SER A 31 -9.36 -7.49 2.91
C SER A 31 -9.50 -8.05 4.32
N ARG A 32 -8.39 -8.33 4.96
CA ARG A 32 -8.30 -8.83 6.34
C ARG A 32 -7.26 -8.01 7.10
N GLY A 33 -7.51 -7.88 8.37
CA GLY A 33 -6.68 -7.11 9.27
C GLY A 33 -7.31 -5.77 9.59
N ASP A 34 -7.22 -5.40 10.82
CA ASP A 34 -7.61 -4.11 11.37
C ASP A 34 -6.38 -3.36 11.90
N GLU A 35 -6.58 -2.25 12.57
CA GLU A 35 -5.52 -1.41 13.11
C GLU A 35 -4.60 -2.13 14.11
N ASP A 36 -5.11 -3.14 14.82
CA ASP A 36 -4.37 -3.89 15.84
C ASP A 36 -3.84 -5.24 15.32
N SER A 37 -4.12 -5.59 14.06
CA SER A 37 -3.68 -6.87 13.48
C SER A 37 -2.18 -6.91 13.25
N ASP A 38 -1.55 -8.00 13.67
CA ASP A 38 -0.12 -8.25 13.42
C ASP A 38 0.18 -8.60 11.95
N GLU A 39 -0.83 -8.96 11.19
CA GLU A 39 -0.73 -9.26 9.77
C GLU A 39 -1.87 -8.60 9.00
N LEU A 40 -1.51 -7.88 7.93
CA LEU A 40 -2.44 -7.16 7.09
C LEU A 40 -2.66 -7.87 5.75
N SER A 41 -3.91 -7.91 5.30
CA SER A 41 -4.25 -8.30 3.93
C SER A 41 -5.25 -7.30 3.38
N LEU A 42 -4.76 -6.32 2.64
CA LEU A 42 -5.57 -5.23 2.10
C LEU A 42 -5.68 -5.34 0.58
N VAL A 43 -6.90 -5.19 0.09
CA VAL A 43 -7.20 -5.22 -1.35
C VAL A 43 -8.01 -3.98 -1.71
N ALA A 44 -7.41 -3.07 -2.46
CA ALA A 44 -8.06 -1.90 -3.03
C ALA A 44 -8.33 -2.11 -4.51
N VAL A 45 -9.59 -2.10 -4.90
CA VAL A 45 -10.02 -2.24 -6.30
C VAL A 45 -10.97 -1.10 -6.63
N PHE A 46 -10.54 -0.15 -7.46
CA PHE A 46 -11.23 1.11 -7.74
C PHE A 46 -11.60 1.90 -6.48
N ASP A 47 -10.73 1.84 -5.46
CA ASP A 47 -11.00 2.41 -4.16
C ASP A 47 -9.70 2.88 -3.50
N GLY A 48 -9.82 3.66 -2.43
CA GLY A 48 -8.71 4.07 -1.58
C GLY A 48 -8.83 3.44 -0.20
N ILE A 49 -7.73 2.95 0.33
CA ILE A 49 -7.65 2.44 1.70
C ILE A 49 -6.62 3.26 2.44
N ASP A 50 -7.05 3.85 3.56
CA ASP A 50 -6.17 4.51 4.52
C ASP A 50 -6.25 3.74 5.84
N LEU A 51 -5.13 3.21 6.31
CA LEU A 51 -5.06 2.45 7.55
C LEU A 51 -3.89 2.95 8.41
N THR A 52 -4.18 3.22 9.67
CA THR A 52 -3.17 3.46 10.69
C THR A 52 -3.04 2.22 11.56
N SER A 53 -1.93 1.51 11.46
CA SER A 53 -1.70 0.30 12.25
C SER A 53 -1.08 0.61 13.60
N ARG A 54 -1.52 -0.13 14.60
CA ARG A 54 -1.03 -0.08 15.99
C ARG A 54 -0.59 -1.46 16.50
N ALA A 55 -0.27 -2.35 15.60
CA ALA A 55 0.15 -3.72 15.90
C ALA A 55 1.36 -3.75 16.84
N LYS A 56 1.34 -4.63 17.83
CA LYS A 56 2.42 -4.78 18.80
C LYS A 56 3.50 -5.78 18.39
N ALA A 57 3.21 -6.61 17.40
CA ALA A 57 4.14 -7.59 16.83
C ALA A 57 3.88 -7.76 15.33
N PHE A 58 4.01 -6.67 14.59
CA PHE A 58 3.69 -6.63 13.17
C PHE A 58 4.60 -7.56 12.36
N ARG A 59 4.00 -8.51 11.69
CA ARG A 59 4.70 -9.52 10.89
C ARG A 59 4.70 -9.23 9.39
N GLY A 60 3.92 -8.24 8.96
CA GLY A 60 3.79 -7.87 7.56
C GLY A 60 2.43 -8.23 6.98
N GLY A 61 2.44 -8.85 5.80
CA GLY A 61 1.22 -9.25 5.11
C GLY A 61 1.24 -8.94 3.63
N SER A 62 0.08 -8.70 3.04
CA SER A 62 -0.04 -8.41 1.63
C SER A 62 -0.94 -7.22 1.34
N LEU A 63 -0.51 -6.38 0.41
CA LEU A 63 -1.23 -5.23 -0.08
C LEU A 63 -1.41 -5.37 -1.59
N LEU A 64 -2.62 -5.24 -2.08
CA LEU A 64 -2.93 -5.27 -3.50
C LEU A 64 -3.75 -4.04 -3.87
N ALA A 65 -3.20 -3.18 -4.72
CA ALA A 65 -3.91 -2.04 -5.28
C ALA A 65 -4.12 -2.24 -6.78
N TRP A 66 -5.38 -2.37 -7.20
CA TRP A 66 -5.78 -2.49 -8.59
C TRP A 66 -6.69 -1.32 -8.96
N PHE A 67 -6.20 -0.34 -9.71
CA PHE A 67 -6.87 0.92 -10.00
C PHE A 67 -7.28 1.71 -8.75
N GLY A 68 -6.41 1.75 -7.75
CA GLY A 68 -6.68 2.44 -6.50
C GLY A 68 -5.41 2.73 -5.72
N GLY A 69 -5.57 3.15 -4.47
CA GLY A 69 -4.47 3.49 -3.59
C GLY A 69 -4.60 2.84 -2.22
N ILE A 70 -3.47 2.48 -1.64
CA ILE A 70 -3.39 2.00 -0.26
C ILE A 70 -2.35 2.86 0.47
N ASN A 71 -2.78 3.49 1.54
CA ASN A 71 -1.90 4.20 2.45
C ASN A 71 -1.90 3.49 3.80
N VAL A 72 -0.74 3.11 4.28
CA VAL A 72 -0.60 2.45 5.58
C VAL A 72 0.41 3.22 6.43
N ASP A 73 -0.05 3.70 7.56
CA ASP A 73 0.79 4.31 8.57
C ASP A 73 1.23 3.25 9.59
N LEU A 74 2.53 2.97 9.59
CA LEU A 74 3.17 2.00 10.46
C LEU A 74 4.01 2.66 11.56
N ARG A 75 3.90 3.96 11.76
CA ARG A 75 4.74 4.71 12.71
C ARG A 75 4.54 4.30 14.17
N GLY A 76 3.33 3.86 14.53
CA GLY A 76 3.00 3.39 15.87
C GLY A 76 3.19 1.88 16.08
N VAL A 77 3.79 1.18 15.14
CA VAL A 77 3.88 -0.27 15.09
C VAL A 77 5.21 -0.76 15.68
N GLN A 78 5.15 -1.87 16.40
CA GLN A 78 6.35 -2.63 16.79
C GLN A 78 6.54 -3.77 15.79
N LEU A 79 7.74 -3.84 15.22
CA LEU A 79 8.08 -4.79 14.17
C LEU A 79 8.52 -6.13 14.80
N ALA A 80 7.89 -7.22 14.38
CA ALA A 80 8.33 -8.55 14.74
C ALA A 80 9.58 -8.94 13.94
N PRO A 81 10.47 -9.80 14.47
CA PRO A 81 11.60 -10.33 13.71
C PRO A 81 11.13 -11.07 12.47
N GLY A 82 11.77 -10.81 11.33
CA GLY A 82 11.44 -11.45 10.06
C GLY A 82 10.18 -10.93 9.39
N ALA A 83 9.68 -9.75 9.75
CA ALA A 83 8.51 -9.15 9.14
C ALA A 83 8.71 -8.94 7.63
N ARG A 84 7.69 -9.34 6.88
CA ARG A 84 7.70 -9.28 5.41
C ARG A 84 6.38 -8.77 4.88
N LEU A 85 6.43 -7.73 4.07
CA LEU A 85 5.28 -7.13 3.44
C LEU A 85 5.37 -7.27 1.92
N THR A 86 4.34 -7.86 1.33
CA THR A 86 4.21 -7.96 -0.12
C THR A 86 3.27 -6.88 -0.63
N ALA A 87 3.78 -6.00 -1.49
CA ALA A 87 3.02 -4.89 -2.05
C ALA A 87 2.93 -5.02 -3.57
N ASN A 88 1.73 -5.20 -4.08
CA ASN A 88 1.48 -5.31 -5.51
C ASN A 88 0.52 -4.22 -5.96
N THR A 89 0.87 -3.54 -7.05
CA THR A 89 -0.02 -2.54 -7.65
C THR A 89 -0.04 -2.69 -9.17
N LEU A 90 -1.22 -2.62 -9.77
CA LEU A 90 -1.37 -2.71 -11.22
C LEU A 90 -1.47 -1.31 -11.84
N PHE A 91 -2.48 -0.53 -11.54
CA PHE A 91 -2.65 0.86 -11.95
C PHE A 91 -3.01 1.71 -10.74
N GLY A 92 -2.07 1.94 -9.86
CA GLY A 92 -2.34 2.65 -8.63
C GLY A 92 -1.08 2.84 -7.81
N GLY A 93 -1.24 3.11 -6.52
CA GLY A 93 -0.14 3.38 -5.63
C GLY A 93 -0.30 2.74 -4.27
N ILE A 94 0.83 2.39 -3.68
CA ILE A 94 0.91 1.97 -2.29
C ILE A 94 1.91 2.89 -1.59
N ALA A 95 1.48 3.53 -0.53
CA ALA A 95 2.31 4.37 0.30
C ALA A 95 2.39 3.83 1.72
N LEU A 96 3.60 3.68 2.22
CA LEU A 96 3.89 3.22 3.57
C LEU A 96 4.63 4.30 4.33
N GLU A 97 4.16 4.63 5.53
CA GLU A 97 4.86 5.50 6.46
C GLU A 97 5.44 4.65 7.59
N THR A 98 6.74 4.71 7.78
CA THR A 98 7.45 3.92 8.81
C THR A 98 8.16 4.84 9.81
N PRO A 99 8.47 4.34 11.02
CA PRO A 99 9.38 5.06 11.89
C PRO A 99 10.78 5.20 11.27
N PRO A 100 11.50 6.27 11.53
CA PRO A 100 12.84 6.49 10.95
C PRO A 100 13.89 5.47 11.44
N GLY A 101 13.64 4.78 12.55
CA GLY A 101 14.54 3.77 13.10
C GLY A 101 14.48 2.39 12.43
N TRP A 102 13.61 2.19 11.46
CA TRP A 102 13.51 0.92 10.75
C TRP A 102 14.45 0.87 9.55
N ARG A 103 14.99 -0.31 9.28
CA ARG A 103 15.63 -0.63 8.01
C ARG A 103 14.62 -1.31 7.09
N VAL A 104 14.47 -0.82 5.90
CA VAL A 104 13.58 -1.42 4.88
C VAL A 104 14.42 -2.02 3.78
N GLU A 105 14.38 -3.33 3.66
CA GLU A 105 15.04 -4.06 2.59
C GLU A 105 14.02 -4.33 1.48
N SER A 106 14.17 -3.65 0.35
CA SER A 106 13.22 -3.75 -0.76
C SER A 106 13.79 -4.60 -1.88
N SER A 107 13.06 -5.63 -2.25
CA SER A 107 13.22 -6.39 -3.50
C SER A 107 12.05 -6.19 -4.47
N ALA A 108 11.18 -5.24 -4.17
CA ALA A 108 10.06 -4.90 -5.04
C ALA A 108 10.56 -4.38 -6.40
N LYS A 109 9.85 -4.78 -7.46
CA LYS A 109 10.18 -4.42 -8.85
C LYS A 109 9.10 -3.53 -9.43
N SER A 110 9.48 -2.75 -10.43
CA SER A 110 8.55 -1.88 -11.14
C SER A 110 8.65 -2.07 -12.64
N LEU A 111 7.49 -2.15 -13.29
CA LEU A 111 7.32 -2.12 -14.73
C LEU A 111 6.46 -0.89 -15.09
N GLY A 112 7.08 0.15 -15.60
CA GLY A 112 6.37 1.39 -15.96
C GLY A 112 5.95 2.27 -14.79
N GLY A 113 6.71 2.27 -13.72
CA GLY A 113 6.50 3.10 -12.54
C GLY A 113 7.74 3.17 -11.67
N GLY A 114 7.61 3.23 -10.36
CA GLY A 114 8.74 3.33 -9.45
C GLY A 114 8.51 2.65 -8.11
N VAL A 115 9.61 2.27 -7.49
CA VAL A 115 9.67 1.90 -6.08
C VAL A 115 10.66 2.82 -5.39
N ASP A 116 10.22 3.52 -4.37
CA ASP A 116 11.02 4.51 -3.67
C ASP A 116 11.00 4.25 -2.16
N VAL A 117 12.18 4.25 -1.54
CA VAL A 117 12.34 4.07 -0.09
C VAL A 117 13.21 5.19 0.44
N ARG A 118 12.67 5.99 1.35
CA ARG A 118 13.34 7.21 1.86
C ARG A 118 13.36 7.27 3.38
N GLY A 119 14.43 7.82 3.91
CA GLY A 119 14.56 8.20 5.31
C GLY A 119 14.71 7.04 6.28
N THR A 120 14.95 5.83 5.79
CA THR A 120 15.11 4.63 6.60
C THR A 120 16.53 4.48 7.14
N ALA A 121 16.70 3.70 8.21
CA ALA A 121 17.99 3.47 8.87
C ALA A 121 18.82 2.39 8.15
N GLN A 122 19.10 2.56 6.86
CA GLN A 122 19.74 1.54 6.02
C GLN A 122 21.16 1.14 6.46
N GLY A 123 21.86 2.01 7.15
CA GLY A 123 23.22 1.75 7.61
C GLY A 123 23.31 1.18 9.03
N ASP A 124 22.22 1.00 9.74
CA ASP A 124 22.21 0.52 11.11
C ASP A 124 21.99 -0.99 11.16
N PRO A 125 23.00 -1.79 11.55
CA PRO A 125 22.87 -3.25 11.64
C PRO A 125 21.93 -3.72 12.77
N ASN A 126 21.62 -2.85 13.73
CA ASN A 126 20.74 -3.18 14.86
C ASN A 126 19.29 -2.71 14.65
N ALA A 127 19.00 -2.02 13.54
CA ALA A 127 17.65 -1.56 13.24
C ALA A 127 16.71 -2.74 12.98
N PRO A 128 15.46 -2.66 13.43
CA PRO A 128 14.44 -3.62 13.01
C PRO A 128 14.30 -3.62 11.48
N VAL A 129 14.16 -4.79 10.88
CA VAL A 129 14.12 -4.96 9.43
C VAL A 129 12.72 -5.30 8.97
N LEU A 130 12.20 -4.50 8.06
CA LEU A 130 11.02 -4.83 7.25
C LEU A 130 11.48 -5.23 5.84
N THR A 131 11.18 -6.45 5.44
CA THR A 131 11.40 -6.89 4.06
C THR A 131 10.20 -6.51 3.22
N LEU A 132 10.42 -5.72 2.17
CA LEU A 132 9.40 -5.31 1.22
C LEU A 132 9.60 -6.02 -0.11
N GLU A 133 8.60 -6.79 -0.51
CA GLU A 133 8.57 -7.49 -1.79
C GLU A 133 7.37 -7.02 -2.62
N GLY A 134 7.36 -7.31 -3.89
CA GLY A 134 6.19 -7.08 -4.73
C GLY A 134 6.50 -6.60 -6.14
N LEU A 135 5.44 -6.22 -6.82
CA LEU A 135 5.48 -5.75 -8.19
C LEU A 135 4.58 -4.54 -8.39
N SER A 136 5.12 -3.50 -8.96
CA SER A 136 4.35 -2.35 -9.45
C SER A 136 4.29 -2.36 -10.97
N VAL A 137 3.09 -2.40 -11.53
CA VAL A 137 2.85 -2.28 -12.97
C VAL A 137 2.06 -1.01 -13.22
N PHE A 138 2.61 -0.05 -13.95
CA PHE A 138 2.02 1.27 -14.20
C PHE A 138 1.55 2.00 -12.92
N GLY A 139 2.39 2.01 -11.91
CA GLY A 139 2.08 2.66 -10.64
C GLY A 139 3.33 2.82 -9.79
N GLY A 140 3.15 3.01 -8.49
CA GLY A 140 4.26 3.23 -7.58
C GLY A 140 4.07 2.61 -6.21
N ILE A 141 5.19 2.25 -5.61
CA ILE A 141 5.28 1.87 -4.20
C ILE A 141 6.25 2.84 -3.55
N ALA A 142 5.79 3.55 -2.55
CA ALA A 142 6.60 4.51 -1.81
C ALA A 142 6.66 4.14 -0.32
N VAL A 143 7.86 4.14 0.22
CA VAL A 143 8.08 4.01 1.65
C VAL A 143 8.79 5.27 2.14
N ALA A 144 8.19 5.96 3.07
CA ALA A 144 8.76 7.15 3.67
C ALA A 144 8.85 6.97 5.18
N ALA A 145 10.06 7.08 5.72
CA ALA A 145 10.23 7.16 7.15
C ALA A 145 9.90 8.57 7.61
N LYS A 146 8.96 8.68 8.53
CA LYS A 146 8.56 9.93 9.16
C LYS A 146 8.60 9.75 10.68
N ALA A 147 9.13 10.74 11.37
CA ALA A 147 8.99 10.80 12.81
C ALA A 147 7.50 10.80 13.19
N ASP A 148 7.18 10.24 14.36
CA ASP A 148 5.84 10.37 14.90
C ASP A 148 5.40 11.83 14.77
N ALA A 149 4.16 12.01 14.31
CA ALA A 149 3.58 13.33 14.30
C ALA A 149 3.72 13.88 15.71
N ALA A 150 4.63 14.82 15.91
CA ALA A 150 4.67 15.59 17.13
C ALA A 150 3.24 16.06 17.40
N PRO A 151 2.75 15.95 18.64
CA PRO A 151 1.46 16.54 18.94
C PRO A 151 1.46 17.92 18.32
N VAL A 152 0.47 18.20 17.52
CA VAL A 152 0.37 19.48 16.83
C VAL A 152 0.36 20.53 17.92
N GLU A 153 1.55 20.97 18.31
CA GLU A 153 1.66 22.23 18.99
C GLU A 153 1.13 23.22 17.96
N SER A 154 -0.07 23.62 18.22
CA SER A 154 -0.63 24.74 17.51
C SER A 154 0.45 25.82 17.44
N PRO A 155 0.86 26.30 16.27
CA PRO A 155 1.81 27.39 16.17
C PRO A 155 1.14 28.71 16.55
N ALA A 156 0.28 28.66 17.47
CA ALA A 156 -0.22 29.84 18.15
C ALA A 156 0.82 30.40 19.08
N ALA A 157 2.05 30.21 18.76
CA ALA A 157 2.97 31.03 19.38
C ALA A 157 2.78 32.48 19.05
N GLY A 158 1.96 33.07 19.64
CA GLY A 158 1.76 34.49 19.56
C GLY A 158 2.96 35.28 19.34
#